data_a554c3d7c96a7c32fda90d56122966df
#
_entry.id   a554c3d7c96a7c32fda90d56122966df
#
_cell.length_a   1.000
_cell.length_b   1.000
_cell.length_c   1.000
_cell.angle_alpha   90.00
_cell.angle_beta   90.00
_cell.angle_gamma   90.00
#
_symmetry.space_group_name_H-M   'P 1'
#
loop_
_entity.id
_entity.type
_entity.pdbx_description
1 polymer ?
#
loop_
_entity_poly.entity_id
_entity_poly.type
_entity_poly.pdbx_seq_one_letter_code
_entity_poly.pdbx_strand_id
1 'polypeptide(L)'
;DMNNFSSLFFMCIAKSGQGKENVKTTIESILDASGHAHIMAGDGYTSSGAVYSLLRHKPTHITVMDEFGKRLESIAKASNSNKEDALQVLMESWGRCHGTLRPDNYSLMTLTAKQQQEAMDRSTIKPAITLIGMSVPRNFYGALSTGRIVDGFLNRFIVVESKLPRSVGRLVSYSEPDYDICEW
;
A
#
# COMPACT_ATOMS: atom_id res chain seq x y z
N ASP A 1 -18.59 -20.31 4.88
CA ASP A 1 -17.26 -19.69 4.92
C ASP A 1 -17.12 -18.72 3.76
N MET A 2 -17.34 -17.43 4.05
CA MET A 2 -17.08 -16.41 3.04
C MET A 2 -15.58 -16.21 2.97
N ASN A 3 -14.96 -16.58 1.83
CA ASN A 3 -13.56 -16.26 1.55
C ASN A 3 -13.43 -14.75 1.26
N ASN A 4 -13.50 -13.95 2.29
CA ASN A 4 -13.27 -12.52 2.16
C ASN A 4 -11.80 -12.24 1.84
N PHE A 5 -11.56 -11.33 0.90
CA PHE A 5 -10.21 -10.86 0.64
C PHE A 5 -9.69 -10.10 1.87
N SER A 6 -8.53 -10.51 2.35
CA SER A 6 -7.84 -9.83 3.45
C SER A 6 -6.96 -8.67 2.98
N SER A 7 -6.77 -8.51 1.67
CA SER A 7 -6.05 -7.39 1.07
C SER A 7 -7.02 -6.31 0.61
N LEU A 8 -6.87 -5.09 1.09
CA LEU A 8 -7.74 -3.95 0.77
C LEU A 8 -6.90 -2.78 0.27
N PHE A 9 -7.24 -2.26 -0.91
CA PHE A 9 -6.58 -1.10 -1.48
C PHE A 9 -7.55 0.06 -1.56
N PHE A 10 -7.18 1.18 -0.97
CA PHE A 10 -7.97 2.42 -0.95
C PHE A 10 -7.22 3.54 -1.66
N MET A 11 -7.95 4.33 -2.43
CA MET A 11 -7.49 5.57 -3.03
C MET A 11 -8.34 6.73 -2.52
N CYS A 12 -7.75 7.55 -1.66
CA CYS A 12 -8.39 8.72 -1.09
C CYS A 12 -8.01 9.96 -1.91
N ILE A 13 -8.97 10.56 -2.59
CA ILE A 13 -8.76 11.72 -3.46
C ILE A 13 -9.42 12.94 -2.84
N ALA A 14 -8.64 13.98 -2.58
CA ALA A 14 -9.15 15.25 -2.10
C ALA A 14 -8.25 16.40 -2.50
N LYS A 15 -8.79 17.63 -2.58
CA LYS A 15 -8.01 18.82 -2.88
C LYS A 15 -6.92 19.06 -1.81
N SER A 16 -5.90 19.82 -2.16
CA SER A 16 -4.86 20.20 -1.20
C SER A 16 -5.46 20.95 -0.01
N GLY A 17 -4.95 20.67 1.19
CA GLY A 17 -5.39 21.31 2.43
C GLY A 17 -6.75 20.82 2.96
N GLN A 18 -7.24 19.67 2.54
CA GLN A 18 -8.48 19.04 3.06
C GLN A 18 -8.22 17.99 4.16
N GLY A 19 -7.09 18.05 4.83
CA GLY A 19 -6.82 17.20 6.01
C GLY A 19 -6.46 15.75 5.71
N LYS A 20 -6.02 15.44 4.49
CA LYS A 20 -5.59 14.06 4.13
C LYS A 20 -4.50 13.52 5.06
N GLU A 21 -3.63 14.38 5.54
CA GLU A 21 -2.54 14.04 6.47
C GLU A 21 -3.05 13.41 7.77
N ASN A 22 -4.25 13.79 8.21
CA ASN A 22 -4.84 13.25 9.43
C ASN A 22 -5.17 11.75 9.31
N VAL A 23 -5.37 11.24 8.09
CA VAL A 23 -5.69 9.81 7.88
C VAL A 23 -4.57 8.92 8.42
N LYS A 24 -3.32 9.23 8.08
CA LYS A 24 -2.17 8.47 8.55
C LYS A 24 -2.04 8.52 10.06
N THR A 25 -2.04 9.73 10.63
CA THR A 25 -1.92 9.94 12.08
C THR A 25 -3.03 9.24 12.86
N THR A 26 -4.27 9.28 12.35
CA THR A 26 -5.41 8.60 12.99
C THR A 26 -5.22 7.09 12.98
N ILE A 27 -4.81 6.50 11.85
CA ILE A 27 -4.55 5.06 11.75
C ILE A 27 -3.43 4.66 12.71
N GLU A 28 -2.32 5.40 12.74
CA GLU A 28 -1.21 5.16 13.66
C GLU A 28 -1.69 5.21 15.12
N SER A 29 -2.47 6.22 15.49
CA SER A 29 -3.00 6.34 16.86
C SER A 29 -3.91 5.19 17.26
N ILE A 30 -4.78 4.72 16.35
CA ILE A 30 -5.66 3.57 16.62
C ILE A 30 -4.84 2.28 16.77
N LEU A 31 -3.86 2.07 15.90
CA LEU A 31 -2.99 0.89 15.97
C LEU A 31 -2.14 0.88 17.23
N ASP A 32 -1.62 2.04 17.65
CA ASP A 32 -0.87 2.17 18.91
C ASP A 32 -1.76 1.85 20.10
N ALA A 33 -2.94 2.47 20.19
CA ALA A 33 -3.87 2.27 21.28
C ALA A 33 -4.39 0.82 21.39
N SER A 34 -4.55 0.14 20.24
CA SER A 34 -4.98 -1.27 20.18
C SER A 34 -3.82 -2.28 20.31
N GLY A 35 -2.57 -1.83 20.49
CA GLY A 35 -1.41 -2.71 20.59
C GLY A 35 -0.95 -3.33 19.25
N HIS A 36 -1.44 -2.81 18.12
CA HIS A 36 -1.17 -3.33 16.78
C HIS A 36 -0.21 -2.45 15.94
N ALA A 37 0.52 -1.52 16.56
CA ALA A 37 1.50 -0.67 15.87
C ALA A 37 2.49 -1.44 14.98
N HIS A 38 2.79 -2.70 15.36
CA HIS A 38 3.72 -3.56 14.65
C HIS A 38 3.29 -3.91 13.21
N ILE A 39 1.99 -3.80 12.87
CA ILE A 39 1.52 -4.04 11.50
C ILE A 39 1.68 -2.82 10.59
N MET A 40 1.97 -1.64 11.12
CA MET A 40 2.24 -0.46 10.30
C MET A 40 3.55 -0.65 9.54
N ALA A 41 3.53 -0.41 8.23
CA ALA A 41 4.69 -0.46 7.37
C ALA A 41 5.15 0.95 6.97
N GLY A 42 6.26 1.04 6.24
CA GLY A 42 6.76 2.31 5.70
C GLY A 42 5.87 2.91 4.62
N ASP A 43 6.18 4.14 4.21
CA ASP A 43 5.36 4.99 3.34
C ASP A 43 5.37 4.57 1.85
N GLY A 44 5.84 3.38 1.53
CA GLY A 44 5.81 2.86 0.17
C GLY A 44 6.90 1.86 -0.15
N TYR A 45 6.91 1.42 -1.39
CA TYR A 45 7.82 0.40 -1.89
C TYR A 45 8.73 0.99 -2.98
N THR A 46 10.00 0.65 -2.94
CA THR A 46 11.01 1.14 -3.88
C THR A 46 11.23 0.20 -5.07
N SER A 47 10.94 -1.08 -4.90
CA SER A 47 11.11 -2.13 -5.90
C SER A 47 10.29 -3.38 -5.54
N SER A 48 10.19 -4.33 -6.48
CA SER A 48 9.61 -5.66 -6.21
C SER A 48 10.32 -6.40 -5.07
N GLY A 49 11.64 -6.32 -5.02
CA GLY A 49 12.42 -6.89 -3.91
C GLY A 49 12.08 -6.29 -2.55
N ALA A 50 11.74 -5.00 -2.49
CA ALA A 50 11.30 -4.36 -1.24
C ALA A 50 9.93 -4.89 -0.80
N VAL A 51 9.00 -5.13 -1.73
CA VAL A 51 7.69 -5.73 -1.42
C VAL A 51 7.86 -7.14 -0.87
N TYR A 52 8.63 -8.01 -1.54
CA TYR A 52 8.88 -9.37 -1.07
C TYR A 52 9.59 -9.40 0.29
N SER A 53 10.60 -8.55 0.47
CA SER A 53 11.32 -8.44 1.75
C SER A 53 10.39 -8.04 2.89
N LEU A 54 9.54 -7.04 2.66
CA LEU A 54 8.57 -6.61 3.68
C LEU A 54 7.56 -7.72 3.99
N LEU A 55 6.99 -8.36 2.98
CA LEU A 55 6.02 -9.43 3.13
C LEU A 55 6.58 -10.65 3.87
N ARG A 56 7.87 -10.93 3.74
CA ARG A 56 8.53 -12.00 4.49
C ARG A 56 8.53 -11.72 6.00
N HIS A 57 8.74 -10.47 6.39
CA HIS A 57 8.81 -10.07 7.81
C HIS A 57 7.46 -9.64 8.37
N LYS A 58 6.62 -9.05 7.52
CA LYS A 58 5.28 -8.56 7.85
C LYS A 58 4.29 -9.03 6.77
N PRO A 59 3.89 -10.30 6.77
CA PRO A 59 2.95 -10.82 5.78
C PRO A 59 1.59 -10.12 5.82
N THR A 60 1.20 -9.63 7.00
CA THR A 60 0.05 -8.75 7.20
C THR A 60 0.55 -7.37 7.60
N HIS A 61 0.22 -6.35 6.81
CA HIS A 61 0.60 -4.98 7.13
C HIS A 61 -0.30 -3.92 6.48
N ILE A 62 -0.22 -2.72 7.02
CA ILE A 62 -0.89 -1.52 6.51
C ILE A 62 0.19 -0.56 6.01
N THR A 63 0.05 -0.07 4.78
CA THR A 63 0.91 0.98 4.21
C THR A 63 0.04 2.17 3.84
N VAL A 64 0.36 3.34 4.39
CA VAL A 64 -0.29 4.61 4.04
C VAL A 64 0.68 5.45 3.21
N MET A 65 0.33 5.68 1.96
CA MET A 65 1.16 6.41 1.01
C MET A 65 0.60 7.80 0.75
N ASP A 66 1.26 8.82 1.25
CA ASP A 66 0.97 10.18 0.83
C ASP A 66 1.49 10.45 -0.60
N GLU A 67 0.87 11.40 -1.26
CA GLU A 67 1.18 11.77 -2.66
C GLU A 67 1.21 10.58 -3.65
N PHE A 68 0.43 9.53 -3.38
CA PHE A 68 0.46 8.30 -4.17
C PHE A 68 0.15 8.54 -5.66
N GLY A 69 -0.79 9.44 -5.98
CA GLY A 69 -1.07 9.81 -7.37
C GLY A 69 0.14 10.41 -8.09
N LYS A 70 0.98 11.16 -7.38
CA LYS A 70 2.23 11.70 -7.93
C LYS A 70 3.27 10.61 -8.19
N ARG A 71 3.31 9.58 -7.32
CA ARG A 71 4.15 8.39 -7.55
C ARG A 71 3.66 7.62 -8.77
N LEU A 72 2.34 7.40 -8.91
CA LEU A 72 1.75 6.76 -10.09
C LEU A 72 2.06 7.56 -11.37
N GLU A 73 1.91 8.87 -11.35
CA GLU A 73 2.25 9.74 -12.48
C GLU A 73 3.74 9.64 -12.85
N SER A 74 4.62 9.58 -11.85
CA SER A 74 6.06 9.38 -12.07
C SER A 74 6.36 8.03 -12.73
N ILE A 75 5.70 6.95 -12.32
CA ILE A 75 5.85 5.62 -12.91
C ILE A 75 5.36 5.64 -14.37
N ALA A 76 4.22 6.28 -14.60
CA ALA A 76 3.63 6.37 -15.94
C ALA A 76 4.48 7.14 -16.95
N LYS A 77 5.21 8.17 -16.50
CA LYS A 77 6.07 9.02 -17.34
C LYS A 77 7.48 8.47 -17.54
N ALA A 78 8.04 7.86 -16.52
CA ALA A 78 9.40 7.30 -16.54
C ALA A 78 9.34 5.80 -16.80
N SER A 79 10.13 5.28 -17.75
CA SER A 79 10.39 3.83 -17.85
C SER A 79 11.19 3.33 -16.63
N ASN A 80 10.62 3.46 -15.44
CA ASN A 80 11.26 3.04 -14.21
C ASN A 80 10.75 1.64 -13.84
N SER A 81 11.38 0.61 -14.42
CA SER A 81 11.03 -0.80 -14.25
C SER A 81 10.88 -1.21 -12.79
N ASN A 82 11.76 -0.76 -11.91
CA ASN A 82 11.75 -1.18 -10.51
C ASN A 82 10.44 -0.82 -9.77
N LYS A 83 9.87 0.35 -10.06
CA LYS A 83 8.61 0.78 -9.44
C LYS A 83 7.40 0.13 -10.09
N GLU A 84 7.45 -0.09 -11.40
CA GLU A 84 6.44 -0.86 -12.13
C GLU A 84 6.40 -2.30 -11.62
N ASP A 85 7.55 -2.94 -11.44
CA ASP A 85 7.68 -4.28 -10.88
C ASP A 85 7.12 -4.34 -9.44
N ALA A 86 7.31 -3.28 -8.63
CA ALA A 86 6.70 -3.22 -7.30
C ALA A 86 5.16 -3.20 -7.37
N LEU A 87 4.57 -2.43 -8.31
CA LEU A 87 3.11 -2.43 -8.50
C LEU A 87 2.61 -3.79 -8.95
N GLN A 88 3.34 -4.49 -9.81
CA GLN A 88 2.99 -5.83 -10.25
C GLN A 88 2.95 -6.81 -9.08
N VAL A 89 3.98 -6.82 -8.22
CA VAL A 89 4.00 -7.69 -7.04
C VAL A 89 2.87 -7.35 -6.07
N LEU A 90 2.49 -6.08 -5.92
CA LEU A 90 1.32 -5.69 -5.12
C LEU A 90 0.01 -6.26 -5.71
N MET A 91 -0.15 -6.24 -7.05
CA MET A 91 -1.31 -6.85 -7.70
C MET A 91 -1.36 -8.36 -7.48
N GLU A 92 -0.22 -9.02 -7.58
CA GLU A 92 -0.10 -10.46 -7.36
C GLU A 92 -0.40 -10.82 -5.90
N SER A 93 0.13 -10.05 -4.94
CA SER A 93 -0.11 -10.25 -3.52
C SER A 93 -1.60 -10.14 -3.17
N TRP A 94 -2.30 -9.18 -3.78
CA TRP A 94 -3.74 -9.02 -3.64
C TRP A 94 -4.50 -10.27 -4.07
N GLY A 95 -4.14 -10.84 -5.22
CA GLY A 95 -4.74 -12.07 -5.74
C GLY A 95 -4.33 -13.34 -4.98
N ARG A 96 -3.31 -13.28 -4.13
CA ARG A 96 -2.76 -14.42 -3.37
C ARG A 96 -3.07 -14.39 -1.87
N CYS A 97 -3.97 -13.53 -1.42
CA CYS A 97 -4.32 -13.39 0.00
C CYS A 97 -4.86 -14.69 0.64
N HIS A 98 -5.35 -15.65 -0.16
CA HIS A 98 -5.75 -17.00 0.30
C HIS A 98 -4.74 -18.09 -0.06
N GLY A 99 -3.65 -17.75 -0.69
CA GLY A 99 -2.66 -18.71 -1.21
C GLY A 99 -1.24 -18.39 -0.80
N THR A 100 -0.32 -18.68 -1.69
CA THR A 100 1.11 -18.40 -1.51
C THR A 100 1.59 -17.50 -2.63
N LEU A 101 2.17 -16.36 -2.27
CA LEU A 101 2.92 -15.50 -3.16
C LEU A 101 4.34 -16.06 -3.28
N ARG A 102 4.79 -16.31 -4.51
CA ARG A 102 6.15 -16.76 -4.80
C ARG A 102 6.85 -15.72 -5.66
N PRO A 103 8.09 -15.36 -5.32
CA PRO A 103 8.89 -14.48 -6.18
C PRO A 103 9.28 -15.19 -7.47
N ASP A 104 9.64 -14.40 -8.47
CA ASP A 104 10.24 -14.92 -9.69
C ASP A 104 11.53 -15.68 -9.40
N ASN A 105 11.82 -16.67 -10.24
CA ASN A 105 13.05 -17.43 -10.14
C ASN A 105 14.23 -16.58 -10.59
N TYR A 106 15.25 -16.48 -9.73
CA TYR A 106 16.52 -15.86 -10.09
C TYR A 106 17.49 -16.89 -10.61
N SER A 107 18.42 -16.45 -11.48
CA SER A 107 19.60 -17.27 -11.78
C SER A 107 20.44 -17.42 -10.52
N LEU A 108 20.52 -18.65 -10.03
CA LEU A 108 21.28 -18.96 -8.81
C LEU A 108 22.78 -19.14 -9.07
N MET A 109 23.22 -19.11 -10.33
CA MET A 109 24.57 -19.46 -10.75
C MET A 109 25.69 -18.56 -10.18
N THR A 110 25.33 -17.32 -9.80
CA THR A 110 26.29 -16.34 -9.25
C THR A 110 26.16 -16.15 -7.74
N LEU A 111 25.25 -16.85 -7.10
CA LEU A 111 24.98 -16.71 -5.68
C LEU A 111 25.70 -17.76 -4.84
N THR A 112 26.13 -17.39 -3.64
CA THR A 112 26.64 -18.35 -2.64
C THR A 112 25.50 -19.27 -2.17
N ALA A 113 25.85 -20.45 -1.63
CA ALA A 113 24.85 -21.41 -1.14
C ALA A 113 23.87 -20.81 -0.12
N LYS A 114 24.33 -19.90 0.77
CA LYS A 114 23.49 -19.18 1.72
C LYS A 114 22.50 -18.23 1.02
N GLN A 115 22.99 -17.47 0.04
CA GLN A 115 22.13 -16.57 -0.76
C GLN A 115 21.14 -17.35 -1.62
N GLN A 116 21.52 -18.54 -2.13
CA GLN A 116 20.58 -19.41 -2.84
C GLN A 116 19.46 -19.88 -1.93
N GLN A 117 19.76 -20.30 -0.72
CA GLN A 117 18.76 -20.71 0.26
C GLN A 117 17.84 -19.53 0.64
N GLU A 118 18.40 -18.37 0.88
CA GLU A 118 17.65 -17.14 1.16
C GLU A 118 16.74 -16.71 -0.02
N ALA A 119 17.21 -16.93 -1.26
CA ALA A 119 16.43 -16.64 -2.46
C ALA A 119 15.28 -17.63 -2.67
N MET A 120 15.46 -18.90 -2.34
CA MET A 120 14.42 -19.93 -2.41
C MET A 120 13.31 -19.73 -1.37
N ASP A 121 13.64 -19.14 -0.22
CA ASP A 121 12.77 -19.00 0.95
C ASP A 121 11.95 -17.70 0.96
N ARG A 122 11.77 -17.06 -0.19
CA ARG A 122 11.07 -15.76 -0.30
C ARG A 122 9.55 -15.87 -0.46
N SER A 123 9.00 -17.07 -0.39
CA SER A 123 7.56 -17.24 -0.48
C SER A 123 6.84 -16.69 0.76
N THR A 124 5.69 -16.06 0.54
CA THR A 124 4.83 -15.56 1.61
C THR A 124 3.49 -16.26 1.56
N ILE A 125 3.10 -16.85 2.67
CA ILE A 125 1.81 -17.54 2.81
C ILE A 125 0.76 -16.51 3.22
N LYS A 126 -0.36 -16.47 2.48
CA LYS A 126 -1.52 -15.63 2.75
C LYS A 126 -1.15 -14.16 3.02
N PRO A 127 -0.47 -13.48 2.08
CA PRO A 127 -0.17 -12.06 2.26
C PRO A 127 -1.46 -11.25 2.40
N ALA A 128 -1.48 -10.32 3.35
CA ALA A 128 -2.61 -9.43 3.58
C ALA A 128 -2.13 -7.99 3.66
N ILE A 129 -2.26 -7.26 2.55
CA ILE A 129 -1.82 -5.87 2.45
C ILE A 129 -3.03 -4.94 2.48
N THR A 130 -3.09 -4.04 3.43
CA THR A 130 -3.97 -2.87 3.35
C THR A 130 -3.15 -1.69 2.85
N LEU A 131 -3.46 -1.21 1.65
CA LEU A 131 -2.80 -0.07 1.04
C LEU A 131 -3.75 1.11 0.98
N ILE A 132 -3.36 2.24 1.56
CA ILE A 132 -4.12 3.48 1.54
C ILE A 132 -3.30 4.54 0.82
N GLY A 133 -3.67 4.84 -0.43
CA GLY A 133 -3.04 5.88 -1.22
C GLY A 133 -3.80 7.19 -1.10
N MET A 134 -3.07 8.29 -0.90
CA MET A 134 -3.66 9.63 -0.88
C MET A 134 -3.19 10.44 -2.08
N SER A 135 -4.10 11.17 -2.69
CA SER A 135 -3.80 11.97 -3.88
C SER A 135 -4.62 13.25 -3.96
N VAL A 136 -4.11 14.19 -4.74
CA VAL A 136 -4.93 15.28 -5.28
C VAL A 136 -5.52 14.85 -6.63
N PRO A 137 -6.72 15.36 -7.01
CA PRO A 137 -7.39 14.94 -8.24
C PRO A 137 -6.50 15.06 -9.48
N ARG A 138 -5.79 16.17 -9.62
CA ARG A 138 -4.92 16.44 -10.77
C ARG A 138 -3.88 15.33 -11.01
N ASN A 139 -3.20 14.90 -9.95
CA ASN A 139 -2.12 13.90 -10.07
C ASN A 139 -2.69 12.50 -10.32
N PHE A 140 -3.82 12.17 -9.68
CA PHE A 140 -4.48 10.90 -9.90
C PHE A 140 -4.99 10.76 -11.33
N TYR A 141 -5.79 11.72 -11.79
CA TYR A 141 -6.33 11.68 -13.16
C TYR A 141 -5.25 11.86 -14.23
N GLY A 142 -4.17 12.62 -13.92
CA GLY A 142 -3.00 12.74 -14.77
C GLY A 142 -2.30 11.39 -14.98
N ALA A 143 -2.16 10.59 -13.93
CA ALA A 143 -1.60 9.24 -14.02
C ALA A 143 -2.47 8.32 -14.89
N LEU A 144 -3.80 8.39 -14.75
CA LEU A 144 -4.74 7.60 -15.54
C LEU A 144 -4.67 7.89 -17.04
N SER A 145 -4.47 9.16 -17.41
CA SER A 145 -4.46 9.59 -18.81
C SER A 145 -3.29 9.01 -19.62
N THR A 146 -2.25 8.50 -18.96
CA THR A 146 -1.07 7.95 -19.64
C THR A 146 -1.25 6.51 -20.13
N GLY A 147 -2.33 5.83 -19.77
CA GLY A 147 -2.65 4.47 -20.21
C GLY A 147 -1.77 3.35 -19.64
N ARG A 148 -0.60 3.65 -19.06
CA ARG A 148 0.37 2.64 -18.61
C ARG A 148 0.02 1.97 -17.26
N ILE A 149 -0.72 2.66 -16.40
CA ILE A 149 -1.04 2.14 -15.04
C ILE A 149 -2.36 1.36 -15.03
N VAL A 150 -3.11 1.39 -16.12
CA VAL A 150 -4.54 1.05 -16.14
C VAL A 150 -4.79 -0.45 -16.12
N ASP A 151 -3.83 -1.29 -16.52
CA ASP A 151 -4.05 -2.72 -16.70
C ASP A 151 -4.17 -3.48 -15.37
N GLY A 152 -5.30 -3.29 -14.71
CA GLY A 152 -5.73 -4.11 -13.57
C GLY A 152 -5.31 -3.59 -12.19
N PHE A 153 -4.30 -2.72 -12.04
CA PHE A 153 -3.87 -2.24 -10.72
C PHE A 153 -4.97 -1.41 -10.04
N LEU A 154 -5.48 -0.41 -10.73
CA LEU A 154 -6.51 0.49 -10.16
C LEU A 154 -7.87 -0.18 -9.98
N ASN A 155 -8.15 -1.25 -10.72
CA ASN A 155 -9.39 -2.02 -10.55
C ASN A 155 -9.48 -2.72 -9.17
N ARG A 156 -8.38 -2.79 -8.44
CA ARG A 156 -8.32 -3.34 -7.08
C ARG A 156 -8.56 -2.31 -5.99
N PHE A 157 -8.69 -1.03 -6.38
CA PHE A 157 -8.86 0.06 -5.43
C PHE A 157 -10.32 0.42 -5.21
N ILE A 158 -10.66 0.62 -3.96
CA ILE A 158 -11.87 1.36 -3.55
C ILE A 158 -11.50 2.84 -3.62
N VAL A 159 -12.07 3.56 -4.57
CA VAL A 159 -11.77 4.98 -4.78
C VAL A 159 -12.78 5.83 -4.01
N VAL A 160 -12.28 6.67 -3.12
CA VAL A 160 -13.08 7.63 -2.33
C VAL A 160 -12.64 9.03 -2.70
N GLU A 161 -13.49 9.79 -3.37
CA GLU A 161 -13.23 11.18 -3.73
C GLU A 161 -14.08 12.14 -2.91
N SER A 162 -13.44 13.06 -2.19
CA SER A 162 -14.10 14.16 -1.52
C SER A 162 -14.27 15.35 -2.46
N LYS A 163 -15.53 15.72 -2.72
CA LYS A 163 -15.91 16.92 -3.48
C LYS A 163 -16.28 18.09 -2.57
N LEU A 164 -16.21 17.90 -1.25
CA LEU A 164 -16.57 18.93 -0.29
C LEU A 164 -15.65 20.15 -0.42
N PRO A 165 -16.15 21.37 -0.17
CA PRO A 165 -15.31 22.54 -0.08
C PRO A 165 -14.33 22.40 1.10
N ARG A 166 -13.20 23.12 1.04
CA ARG A 166 -12.25 23.17 2.15
C ARG A 166 -12.99 23.69 3.39
N SER A 167 -13.02 22.90 4.44
CA SER A 167 -13.51 23.37 5.74
C SER A 167 -12.53 24.38 6.33
N VAL A 168 -13.05 25.37 7.03
CA VAL A 168 -12.20 26.20 7.92
C VAL A 168 -11.60 25.28 8.96
N GLY A 169 -10.26 25.19 8.98
CA GLY A 169 -9.55 24.32 9.91
C GLY A 169 -9.97 24.64 11.35
N ARG A 170 -10.55 23.66 12.04
CA ARG A 170 -10.66 23.74 13.50
C ARG A 170 -9.32 23.25 14.07
N LEU A 171 -8.77 23.98 15.02
CA LEU A 171 -7.74 23.46 15.90
C LEU A 171 -8.39 22.31 16.68
N VAL A 172 -8.24 21.11 16.18
CA VAL A 172 -8.65 19.91 16.91
C VAL A 172 -7.50 19.58 17.85
N SER A 173 -7.74 19.65 19.15
CA SER A 173 -6.82 19.07 20.12
C SER A 173 -6.71 17.57 19.84
N TYR A 174 -5.50 17.03 19.92
CA TYR A 174 -5.30 15.58 19.89
C TYR A 174 -6.17 14.96 20.97
N SER A 175 -7.00 14.00 20.60
CA SER A 175 -7.75 13.15 21.52
C SER A 175 -7.29 11.72 21.30
N GLU A 176 -7.18 10.97 22.38
CA GLU A 176 -6.96 9.53 22.30
C GLU A 176 -8.12 8.87 21.53
N PRO A 177 -7.86 7.82 20.76
CA PRO A 177 -8.90 7.04 20.11
C PRO A 177 -9.91 6.53 21.13
N ASP A 178 -11.18 6.43 20.73
CA ASP A 178 -12.23 5.87 21.54
C ASP A 178 -11.90 4.41 21.87
N TYR A 179 -12.10 4.03 23.14
CA TYR A 179 -11.83 2.68 23.64
C TYR A 179 -12.55 1.60 22.83
N ASP A 180 -13.81 1.83 22.48
CA ASP A 180 -14.63 0.89 21.71
C ASP A 180 -14.06 0.62 20.30
N ILE A 181 -13.28 1.57 19.74
CA ILE A 181 -12.61 1.38 18.44
C ILE A 181 -11.35 0.54 18.61
N CYS A 182 -10.70 0.63 19.76
CA CYS A 182 -9.43 -0.05 20.03
C CYS A 182 -9.59 -1.51 20.47
N GLU A 183 -10.77 -1.92 20.95
CA GLU A 183 -11.06 -3.30 21.35
C GLU A 183 -11.48 -4.24 20.20
N TRP A 184 -11.62 -3.72 18.99
CA TRP A 184 -11.94 -4.49 17.79
C TRP A 184 -10.65 -5.14 17.25
#